data_7bf95e8fac2c557e508f9f08bd20732b
#
_entry.id   7bf95e8fac2c557e508f9f08bd20732b
#
_cell.length_a   1.000
_cell.length_b   1.000
_cell.length_c   1.000
_cell.angle_alpha   90.00
_cell.angle_beta   90.00
_cell.angle_gamma   90.00
#
_symmetry.space_group_name_H-M   'P 1'
#
loop_
_entity.id
_entity.type
_entity.pdbx_description
1 polymer ?
#
loop_
_entity_poly.entity_id
_entity_poly.type
_entity_poly.pdbx_seq_one_letter_code
_entity_poly.pdbx_strand_id
1 'polypeptide(L)'
;NKDGLLKNFMTNFLKQFNEPSRFGLYKVVANNVEQGVASLHTMLQNREKPENKQQLADSQVRFDDFLPKQKNATAIDESKIDWKQLDNLGLTRERLEQSGELVKMLGWQKSNLITIAIPIGDTTIYTDARLAFRTDGEGNIGLAVHPLRKEPQLDFPYMGHKFSNEEKELLLATGNLGKTIEITPKNGDPFAAYVSIDPQTNELIALRADRVNIPKEIKGVTLSDAQYKGLVEGKAVKVEGMTAKSGKSFNATLQVNAEKKGIEFIFENKQGLKERQQHTQQQGAPRKLCGLELSDKQREALDSGRTLY
;
A
#
# COMPACT_ATOMS: atom_id res chain seq x y z
N ASN A 1 12.85 -12.69 29.23
CA ASN A 1 12.18 -11.43 28.80
C ASN A 1 11.86 -11.52 27.31
N LYS A 2 10.63 -12.03 26.98
CA LYS A 2 10.21 -12.27 25.58
C LYS A 2 10.18 -10.99 24.74
N ASP A 3 9.89 -9.84 25.36
CA ASP A 3 9.82 -8.54 24.68
C ASP A 3 11.19 -8.04 24.20
N GLY A 4 12.26 -8.35 24.94
CA GLY A 4 13.63 -7.99 24.55
C GLY A 4 14.13 -8.80 23.34
N LEU A 5 13.76 -10.08 23.24
CA LEU A 5 14.12 -10.95 22.12
C LEU A 5 13.41 -10.52 20.83
N LEU A 6 12.11 -10.20 20.91
CA LEU A 6 11.35 -9.73 19.75
C LEU A 6 11.85 -8.37 19.25
N LYS A 7 12.17 -7.46 20.17
CA LYS A 7 12.72 -6.14 19.85
C LYS A 7 14.10 -6.24 19.20
N ASN A 8 14.98 -7.11 19.71
CA ASN A 8 16.29 -7.36 19.12
C ASN A 8 16.19 -8.04 17.75
N PHE A 9 15.27 -9.00 17.60
CA PHE A 9 14.99 -9.63 16.31
C PHE A 9 14.52 -8.59 15.28
N MET A 10 13.52 -7.76 15.61
CA MET A 10 13.01 -6.70 14.73
C MET A 10 14.09 -5.66 14.40
N THR A 11 14.91 -5.28 15.37
CA THR A 11 16.01 -4.33 15.15
C THR A 11 17.06 -4.91 14.20
N ASN A 12 17.44 -6.18 14.36
CA ASN A 12 18.40 -6.83 13.49
C ASN A 12 17.81 -7.13 12.10
N PHE A 13 16.53 -7.46 12.04
CA PHE A 13 15.79 -7.63 10.78
C PHE A 13 15.75 -6.33 9.97
N LEU A 14 15.44 -5.19 10.60
CA LEU A 14 15.44 -3.88 9.95
C LEU A 14 16.84 -3.44 9.53
N LYS A 15 17.89 -3.76 10.31
CA LYS A 15 19.28 -3.50 9.92
C LYS A 15 19.69 -4.31 8.70
N GLN A 16 19.28 -5.56 8.63
CA GLN A 16 19.54 -6.41 7.46
C GLN A 16 18.79 -5.91 6.23
N PHE A 17 17.57 -5.41 6.40
CA PHE A 17 16.79 -4.80 5.33
C PHE A 17 17.47 -3.55 4.75
N ASN A 18 18.06 -2.72 5.63
CA ASN A 18 18.75 -1.50 5.21
C ASN A 18 20.20 -1.74 4.71
N GLU A 19 20.85 -2.83 5.15
CA GLU A 19 22.23 -3.18 4.79
C GLU A 19 22.35 -4.70 4.51
N PRO A 20 21.74 -5.22 3.44
CA PRO A 20 21.66 -6.67 3.16
C PRO A 20 23.04 -7.33 2.93
N SER A 21 24.06 -6.56 2.55
CA SER A 21 25.43 -7.05 2.39
C SER A 21 26.16 -7.31 3.71
N ARG A 22 25.65 -6.81 4.84
CA ARG A 22 26.31 -6.82 6.15
C ARG A 22 25.67 -7.80 7.13
N PHE A 23 24.42 -8.18 6.94
CA PHE A 23 23.65 -9.05 7.82
C PHE A 23 22.99 -10.18 7.04
N GLY A 24 23.13 -11.41 7.49
CA GLY A 24 22.46 -12.60 6.94
C GLY A 24 21.50 -13.22 7.95
N LEU A 25 20.32 -13.66 7.48
CA LEU A 25 19.43 -14.52 8.23
C LEU A 25 19.57 -15.95 7.72
N TYR A 26 19.65 -16.92 8.63
CA TYR A 26 19.84 -18.33 8.30
C TYR A 26 18.81 -19.22 9.01
N LYS A 27 18.34 -20.25 8.31
CA LYS A 27 17.46 -21.28 8.88
C LYS A 27 18.28 -22.23 9.73
N VAL A 28 17.78 -22.62 10.91
CA VAL A 28 18.26 -23.74 11.70
C VAL A 28 17.12 -24.72 11.95
N VAL A 29 17.45 -26.00 12.03
CA VAL A 29 16.47 -27.05 12.31
C VAL A 29 15.98 -26.93 13.76
N ALA A 30 14.66 -26.82 13.94
CA ALA A 30 14.04 -26.54 15.24
C ALA A 30 14.35 -27.60 16.33
N ASN A 31 14.63 -28.85 15.93
CA ASN A 31 14.88 -29.95 16.86
C ASN A 31 16.26 -29.88 17.53
N ASN A 32 17.16 -29.04 17.04
CA ASN A 32 18.53 -28.90 17.56
C ASN A 32 19.14 -27.53 17.31
N VAL A 33 18.49 -26.50 17.83
CA VAL A 33 18.81 -25.08 17.57
C VAL A 33 20.24 -24.76 18.02
N GLU A 34 20.70 -25.26 19.18
CA GLU A 34 22.02 -24.95 19.69
C GLU A 34 23.15 -25.50 18.81
N GLN A 35 23.03 -26.75 18.36
CA GLN A 35 23.99 -27.32 17.40
C GLN A 35 23.92 -26.65 16.03
N GLY A 36 22.71 -26.31 15.57
CA GLY A 36 22.52 -25.58 14.31
C GLY A 36 23.18 -24.21 14.31
N VAL A 37 23.04 -23.46 15.41
CA VAL A 37 23.70 -22.16 15.60
C VAL A 37 25.20 -22.29 15.68
N ALA A 38 25.73 -23.29 16.44
CA ALA A 38 27.17 -23.54 16.53
C ALA A 38 27.77 -23.91 15.16
N SER A 39 27.07 -24.76 14.39
CA SER A 39 27.48 -25.14 13.04
C SER A 39 27.51 -23.95 12.11
N LEU A 40 26.45 -23.13 12.09
CA LEU A 40 26.40 -21.89 11.31
C LEU A 40 27.51 -20.90 11.67
N HIS A 41 27.79 -20.74 12.95
CA HIS A 41 28.89 -19.88 13.42
C HIS A 41 30.23 -20.35 12.87
N THR A 42 30.49 -21.65 12.91
CA THR A 42 31.71 -22.26 12.35
C THR A 42 31.80 -22.07 10.84
N MET A 43 30.69 -22.25 10.10
CA MET A 43 30.63 -22.03 8.66
C MET A 43 30.87 -20.57 8.30
N LEU A 44 30.32 -19.63 9.07
CA LEU A 44 30.50 -18.19 8.86
C LEU A 44 31.94 -17.74 9.09
N GLN A 45 32.63 -18.32 10.08
CA GLN A 45 34.06 -18.08 10.33
C GLN A 45 34.95 -18.63 9.19
N ASN A 46 34.51 -19.68 8.51
CA ASN A 46 35.24 -20.35 7.42
C ASN A 46 34.48 -20.21 6.08
N ARG A 47 33.85 -19.08 5.82
CA ARG A 47 32.95 -18.87 4.67
C ARG A 47 33.62 -18.97 3.31
N GLU A 48 34.95 -18.87 3.24
CA GLU A 48 35.72 -18.96 1.98
C GLU A 48 35.86 -20.41 1.48
N LYS A 49 35.57 -21.41 2.30
CA LYS A 49 35.59 -22.80 1.86
C LYS A 49 34.39 -23.11 0.97
N PRO A 50 34.59 -23.77 -0.20
CA PRO A 50 33.51 -24.02 -1.19
C PRO A 50 32.29 -24.74 -0.59
N GLU A 51 32.54 -25.76 0.30
CA GLU A 51 31.49 -26.51 0.97
C GLU A 51 30.64 -25.65 1.94
N ASN A 52 31.28 -24.74 2.67
CA ASN A 52 30.57 -23.83 3.57
C ASN A 52 29.75 -22.77 2.80
N LYS A 53 30.29 -22.33 1.66
CA LYS A 53 29.63 -21.36 0.79
C LYS A 53 28.28 -21.87 0.27
N GLN A 54 28.26 -23.14 -0.16
CA GLN A 54 27.03 -23.78 -0.62
C GLN A 54 26.03 -23.97 0.52
N GLN A 55 26.45 -24.50 1.67
CA GLN A 55 25.58 -24.75 2.81
C GLN A 55 25.04 -23.46 3.43
N LEU A 56 25.83 -22.38 3.45
CA LEU A 56 25.39 -21.06 3.89
C LEU A 56 24.35 -20.50 2.90
N ALA A 57 24.54 -20.65 1.60
CA ALA A 57 23.59 -20.22 0.58
C ALA A 57 22.25 -20.98 0.70
N ASP A 58 22.29 -22.30 0.94
CA ASP A 58 21.09 -23.13 1.10
C ASP A 58 20.31 -22.86 2.39
N SER A 59 21.04 -22.44 3.44
CA SER A 59 20.45 -22.09 4.74
C SER A 59 20.06 -20.62 4.85
N GLN A 60 20.54 -19.76 3.95
CA GLN A 60 20.21 -18.35 3.95
C GLN A 60 18.73 -18.13 3.64
N VAL A 61 18.11 -17.34 4.50
CA VAL A 61 16.71 -16.95 4.33
C VAL A 61 16.65 -15.69 3.49
N ARG A 62 15.94 -15.77 2.37
CA ARG A 62 15.64 -14.60 1.54
C ARG A 62 14.40 -13.90 2.05
N PHE A 63 14.36 -12.58 1.93
CA PHE A 63 13.18 -11.79 2.28
C PHE A 63 11.93 -12.26 1.52
N ASP A 64 12.10 -12.69 0.27
CA ASP A 64 11.04 -13.24 -0.58
C ASP A 64 10.34 -14.47 0.02
N ASP A 65 11.02 -15.23 0.88
CA ASP A 65 10.44 -16.39 1.56
C ASP A 65 9.37 -16.01 2.61
N PHE A 66 9.38 -14.77 3.08
CA PHE A 66 8.44 -14.24 4.10
C PHE A 66 7.36 -13.34 3.51
N LEU A 67 7.51 -12.91 2.27
CA LEU A 67 6.43 -12.17 1.61
C LEU A 67 5.21 -13.08 1.53
N PRO A 68 4.02 -12.61 1.94
CA PRO A 68 2.83 -13.40 1.77
C PRO A 68 2.67 -13.69 0.28
N LYS A 69 2.86 -14.97 -0.10
CA LYS A 69 2.54 -15.42 -1.45
C LYS A 69 1.08 -15.10 -1.68
N GLN A 70 0.81 -14.03 -2.42
CA GLN A 70 -0.55 -13.65 -2.78
C GLN A 70 -1.10 -14.79 -3.63
N LYS A 71 -2.01 -15.55 -3.03
CA LYS A 71 -2.80 -16.54 -3.74
C LYS A 71 -3.69 -15.78 -4.72
N ASN A 72 -3.55 -16.05 -6.01
CA ASN A 72 -4.49 -15.77 -7.08
C ASN A 72 -4.40 -14.46 -7.90
N ALA A 73 -3.29 -13.75 -7.92
CA ALA A 73 -3.03 -12.89 -9.08
C ALA A 73 -1.84 -13.48 -9.82
N THR A 74 -1.99 -13.77 -11.10
CA THR A 74 -0.85 -14.08 -11.96
C THR A 74 0.09 -12.88 -11.88
N ALA A 75 1.27 -13.06 -11.30
CA ALA A 75 2.24 -11.99 -11.22
C ALA A 75 2.57 -11.51 -12.63
N ILE A 76 2.76 -10.21 -12.78
CA ILE A 76 3.17 -9.62 -14.05
C ILE A 76 4.54 -10.20 -14.41
N ASP A 77 4.67 -10.67 -15.65
CA ASP A 77 5.95 -11.08 -16.21
C ASP A 77 6.82 -9.84 -16.44
N GLU A 78 7.91 -9.74 -15.70
CA GLU A 78 8.81 -8.59 -15.73
C GLU A 78 9.41 -8.33 -17.12
N SER A 79 9.52 -9.38 -17.98
CA SER A 79 10.02 -9.25 -19.35
C SER A 79 9.11 -8.42 -20.26
N LYS A 80 7.84 -8.24 -19.86
CA LYS A 80 6.84 -7.43 -20.59
C LYS A 80 6.77 -5.98 -20.14
N ILE A 81 7.57 -5.61 -19.14
CA ILE A 81 7.58 -4.25 -18.60
C ILE A 81 8.56 -3.39 -19.40
N ASP A 82 8.06 -2.26 -19.88
CA ASP A 82 8.92 -1.20 -20.43
C ASP A 82 9.53 -0.39 -19.28
N TRP A 83 10.70 -0.78 -18.84
CA TRP A 83 11.45 -0.14 -17.77
C TRP A 83 11.83 1.32 -18.05
N LYS A 84 11.91 1.70 -19.34
CA LYS A 84 12.20 3.09 -19.72
C LYS A 84 11.14 4.08 -19.21
N GLN A 85 9.89 3.63 -19.06
CA GLN A 85 8.84 4.46 -18.48
C GLN A 85 9.14 4.83 -17.02
N LEU A 86 9.76 3.94 -16.26
CA LEU A 86 10.18 4.19 -14.88
C LEU A 86 11.45 5.04 -14.82
N ASP A 87 12.43 4.75 -15.69
CA ASP A 87 13.67 5.54 -15.77
C ASP A 87 13.37 7.01 -16.08
N ASN A 88 12.41 7.28 -16.97
CA ASN A 88 11.93 8.64 -17.30
C ASN A 88 11.33 9.38 -16.09
N LEU A 89 10.92 8.66 -15.06
CA LEU A 89 10.43 9.23 -13.79
C LEU A 89 11.51 9.24 -12.69
N GLY A 90 12.76 8.98 -13.03
CA GLY A 90 13.87 8.92 -12.09
C GLY A 90 13.84 7.72 -11.15
N LEU A 91 13.19 6.64 -11.58
CA LEU A 91 13.03 5.41 -10.80
C LEU A 91 13.73 4.26 -11.51
N THR A 92 14.60 3.56 -10.79
CA THR A 92 15.20 2.32 -11.30
C THR A 92 14.48 1.10 -10.72
N ARG A 93 14.62 -0.03 -11.44
CA ARG A 93 14.12 -1.31 -10.96
C ARG A 93 14.64 -1.65 -9.56
N GLU A 94 15.95 -1.47 -9.36
CA GLU A 94 16.63 -1.77 -8.10
C GLU A 94 16.08 -0.94 -6.93
N ARG A 95 15.78 0.33 -7.17
CA ARG A 95 15.18 1.22 -6.15
C ARG A 95 13.79 0.74 -5.75
N LEU A 96 12.96 0.31 -6.70
CA LEU A 96 11.63 -0.23 -6.44
C LEU A 96 11.69 -1.57 -5.73
N GLU A 97 12.68 -2.41 -6.06
CA GLU A 97 12.91 -3.70 -5.40
C GLU A 97 13.36 -3.49 -3.95
N GLN A 98 14.35 -2.64 -3.70
CA GLN A 98 14.86 -2.32 -2.37
C GLN A 98 13.79 -1.73 -1.44
N SER A 99 12.89 -0.93 -1.98
CA SER A 99 11.77 -0.37 -1.21
C SER A 99 10.61 -1.35 -0.99
N GLY A 100 10.62 -2.52 -1.68
CA GLY A 100 9.53 -3.50 -1.66
C GLY A 100 8.30 -3.09 -2.47
N GLU A 101 8.36 -1.96 -3.18
CA GLU A 101 7.23 -1.46 -3.97
C GLU A 101 7.07 -2.23 -5.28
N LEU A 102 8.17 -2.75 -5.85
CA LEU A 102 8.12 -3.58 -7.06
C LEU A 102 7.21 -4.80 -6.89
N VAL A 103 7.30 -5.50 -5.76
CA VAL A 103 6.49 -6.69 -5.49
C VAL A 103 4.99 -6.37 -5.47
N LYS A 104 4.61 -5.22 -4.91
CA LYS A 104 3.21 -4.76 -4.93
C LYS A 104 2.75 -4.49 -6.36
N MET A 105 3.55 -3.77 -7.13
CA MET A 105 3.24 -3.41 -8.52
C MET A 105 3.13 -4.65 -9.41
N LEU A 106 4.05 -5.62 -9.27
CA LEU A 106 3.98 -6.91 -9.98
C LEU A 106 2.74 -7.74 -9.59
N GLY A 107 2.21 -7.54 -8.38
CA GLY A 107 0.95 -8.12 -7.90
C GLY A 107 -0.30 -7.29 -8.27
N TRP A 108 -0.24 -6.42 -9.27
CA TRP A 108 -1.35 -5.55 -9.71
C TRP A 108 -1.86 -4.58 -8.62
N GLN A 109 -1.01 -4.25 -7.66
CA GLN A 109 -1.32 -3.27 -6.62
C GLN A 109 -0.64 -1.94 -6.93
N LYS A 110 -1.18 -0.87 -6.35
CA LYS A 110 -0.50 0.42 -6.35
C LYS A 110 0.67 0.38 -5.35
N SER A 111 1.78 1.04 -5.69
CA SER A 111 2.85 1.32 -4.73
C SER A 111 2.34 2.19 -3.56
N ASN A 112 3.11 2.37 -2.53
CA ASN A 112 2.97 3.53 -1.64
C ASN A 112 3.39 4.81 -2.38
N LEU A 113 3.29 5.97 -1.73
CA LEU A 113 3.82 7.22 -2.29
C LEU A 113 5.33 7.09 -2.52
N ILE A 114 5.76 7.44 -3.73
CA ILE A 114 7.14 7.48 -4.17
C ILE A 114 7.39 8.84 -4.80
N THR A 115 8.47 9.51 -4.44
CA THR A 115 8.88 10.73 -5.14
C THR A 115 9.38 10.39 -6.53
N ILE A 116 8.75 10.94 -7.55
CA ILE A 116 9.10 10.82 -8.96
C ILE A 116 9.65 12.14 -9.48
N ALA A 117 10.50 12.04 -10.52
CA ALA A 117 11.09 13.18 -11.23
C ALA A 117 10.42 13.27 -12.62
N ILE A 118 9.79 14.38 -12.92
CA ILE A 118 9.13 14.61 -14.21
C ILE A 118 9.94 15.66 -14.98
N PRO A 119 10.67 15.29 -16.04
CA PRO A 119 11.38 16.26 -16.88
C PRO A 119 10.38 17.05 -17.72
N ILE A 120 10.50 18.39 -17.70
CA ILE A 120 9.71 19.31 -18.52
C ILE A 120 10.67 20.34 -19.16
N GLY A 121 11.04 20.12 -20.41
CA GLY A 121 12.07 20.90 -21.08
C GLY A 121 13.39 20.80 -20.32
N ASP A 122 13.97 21.95 -19.93
CA ASP A 122 15.23 22.04 -19.19
C ASP A 122 15.05 21.96 -17.66
N THR A 123 13.84 21.72 -17.18
CA THR A 123 13.51 21.70 -15.75
C THR A 123 12.98 20.32 -15.35
N THR A 124 13.26 19.92 -14.11
CA THR A 124 12.71 18.70 -13.52
C THR A 124 11.80 19.05 -12.34
N ILE A 125 10.57 18.59 -12.38
CA ILE A 125 9.62 18.72 -11.29
C ILE A 125 9.63 17.44 -10.47
N TYR A 126 9.75 17.58 -9.15
CA TYR A 126 9.62 16.45 -8.20
C TYR A 126 8.24 16.48 -7.56
N THR A 127 7.56 15.35 -7.56
CA THR A 127 6.26 15.19 -6.93
C THR A 127 6.11 13.77 -6.38
N ASP A 128 5.26 13.62 -5.38
CA ASP A 128 4.92 12.29 -4.88
C ASP A 128 3.75 11.70 -5.67
N ALA A 129 3.86 10.41 -5.97
CA ALA A 129 2.84 9.67 -6.69
C ALA A 129 2.79 8.21 -6.23
N ARG A 130 1.65 7.56 -6.38
CA ARG A 130 1.56 6.10 -6.38
C ARG A 130 1.67 5.59 -7.81
N LEU A 131 2.32 4.48 -7.99
CA LEU A 131 2.53 3.83 -9.29
C LEU A 131 1.83 2.48 -9.34
N ALA A 132 1.31 2.13 -10.50
CA ALA A 132 0.74 0.80 -10.73
C ALA A 132 0.98 0.36 -12.17
N PHE A 133 1.17 -0.93 -12.38
CA PHE A 133 1.09 -1.49 -13.72
C PHE A 133 -0.37 -1.72 -14.12
N ARG A 134 -0.65 -1.57 -15.39
CA ARG A 134 -1.95 -1.84 -16.00
C ARG A 134 -1.77 -2.46 -17.38
N THR A 135 -2.72 -3.25 -17.82
CA THR A 135 -2.79 -3.68 -19.22
C THR A 135 -3.56 -2.66 -20.05
N ASP A 136 -3.09 -2.42 -21.27
CA ASP A 136 -3.90 -1.78 -22.31
C ASP A 136 -4.87 -2.78 -22.95
N GLY A 137 -5.65 -2.32 -23.95
CA GLY A 137 -6.59 -3.17 -24.70
C GLY A 137 -5.92 -4.28 -25.52
N GLU A 138 -4.63 -4.20 -25.76
CA GLU A 138 -3.82 -5.16 -26.54
C GLU A 138 -3.05 -6.14 -25.63
N GLY A 139 -3.12 -5.95 -24.30
CA GLY A 139 -2.44 -6.78 -23.31
C GLY A 139 -0.99 -6.36 -23.01
N ASN A 140 -0.53 -5.20 -23.51
CA ASN A 140 0.76 -4.65 -23.13
C ASN A 140 0.73 -4.10 -21.70
N ILE A 141 1.86 -4.17 -21.03
CA ILE A 141 1.99 -3.63 -19.65
C ILE A 141 2.43 -2.17 -19.73
N GLY A 142 1.55 -1.29 -19.29
CA GLY A 142 1.81 0.15 -19.18
C GLY A 142 1.94 0.58 -17.72
N LEU A 143 2.59 1.73 -17.49
CA LEU A 143 2.70 2.37 -16.19
C LEU A 143 1.57 3.38 -15.99
N ALA A 144 0.84 3.27 -14.88
CA ALA A 144 -0.10 4.27 -14.42
C ALA A 144 0.53 5.10 -13.29
N VAL A 145 0.47 6.41 -13.41
CA VAL A 145 0.97 7.36 -12.41
C VAL A 145 -0.23 8.03 -11.74
N HIS A 146 -0.31 7.93 -10.42
CA HIS A 146 -1.35 8.51 -9.58
C HIS A 146 -0.73 9.60 -8.70
N PRO A 147 -0.65 10.86 -9.19
CA PRO A 147 0.01 11.94 -8.47
C PRO A 147 -0.77 12.32 -7.20
N LEU A 148 -0.04 12.72 -6.17
CA LEU A 148 -0.62 13.29 -4.96
C LEU A 148 -1.36 14.60 -5.31
N ARG A 149 -2.64 14.67 -4.96
CA ARG A 149 -3.47 15.86 -5.08
C ARG A 149 -3.59 16.53 -3.72
N LYS A 150 -3.65 17.86 -3.71
CA LYS A 150 -3.87 18.62 -2.48
C LYS A 150 -5.18 18.23 -1.79
N GLU A 151 -6.22 18.00 -2.59
CA GLU A 151 -7.57 17.64 -2.15
C GLU A 151 -8.29 16.78 -3.20
N PRO A 152 -9.31 16.00 -2.82
CA PRO A 152 -10.14 15.29 -3.78
C PRO A 152 -10.92 16.26 -4.65
N GLN A 153 -11.00 15.98 -5.97
CA GLN A 153 -11.70 16.81 -6.93
C GLN A 153 -13.20 16.46 -6.97
N LEU A 154 -13.97 17.02 -6.05
CA LEU A 154 -15.40 16.73 -5.89
C LEU A 154 -16.34 17.75 -6.58
N ASP A 155 -15.80 18.88 -7.04
CA ASP A 155 -16.60 19.94 -7.66
C ASP A 155 -16.88 19.70 -9.14
N PHE A 156 -16.10 18.86 -9.76
CA PHE A 156 -16.28 18.47 -11.16
C PHE A 156 -17.00 17.14 -11.28
N PRO A 157 -17.76 16.91 -12.37
CA PRO A 157 -18.38 15.62 -12.63
C PRO A 157 -17.33 14.51 -12.71
N TYR A 158 -17.53 13.44 -11.94
CA TYR A 158 -16.70 12.24 -11.98
C TYR A 158 -17.36 11.19 -12.86
N MET A 159 -16.80 10.93 -14.03
CA MET A 159 -17.39 9.99 -15.02
C MET A 159 -18.90 10.22 -15.23
N GLY A 160 -19.32 11.47 -15.43
CA GLY A 160 -20.70 11.85 -15.64
C GLY A 160 -21.54 12.09 -14.39
N HIS A 161 -21.14 11.60 -13.23
CA HIS A 161 -21.83 11.83 -11.96
C HIS A 161 -21.37 13.13 -11.30
N LYS A 162 -22.32 14.00 -10.93
CA LYS A 162 -22.07 15.22 -10.15
C LYS A 162 -22.46 14.98 -8.69
N PHE A 163 -21.48 15.08 -7.80
CA PHE A 163 -21.70 14.84 -6.36
C PHE A 163 -22.60 15.91 -5.75
N SER A 164 -23.59 15.48 -4.95
CA SER A 164 -24.35 16.38 -4.06
C SER A 164 -23.47 16.85 -2.88
N ASN A 165 -23.93 17.84 -2.12
CA ASN A 165 -23.20 18.30 -0.94
C ASN A 165 -23.07 17.20 0.12
N GLU A 166 -24.12 16.41 0.34
CA GLU A 166 -24.13 15.29 1.28
C GLU A 166 -23.15 14.19 0.84
N GLU A 167 -23.05 13.93 -0.48
CA GLU A 167 -22.09 12.97 -1.03
C GLU A 167 -20.65 13.43 -0.84
N LYS A 168 -20.38 14.73 -1.06
CA LYS A 168 -19.05 15.32 -0.81
C LYS A 168 -18.68 15.25 0.65
N GLU A 169 -19.56 15.62 1.55
CA GLU A 169 -19.34 15.54 3.01
C GLU A 169 -19.05 14.10 3.42
N LEU A 170 -19.81 13.13 2.94
CA LEU A 170 -19.63 11.73 3.27
C LEU A 170 -18.28 11.19 2.76
N LEU A 171 -17.92 11.50 1.52
CA LEU A 171 -16.62 11.14 0.94
C LEU A 171 -15.45 11.73 1.73
N LEU A 172 -15.54 13.01 2.10
CA LEU A 172 -14.49 13.69 2.88
C LEU A 172 -14.40 13.15 4.32
N ALA A 173 -15.53 12.84 4.95
CA ALA A 173 -15.56 12.34 6.32
C ALA A 173 -15.10 10.88 6.44
N THR A 174 -15.46 10.02 5.48
CA THR A 174 -15.29 8.57 5.61
C THR A 174 -14.31 7.98 4.59
N GLY A 175 -14.02 8.69 3.51
CA GLY A 175 -13.29 8.19 2.35
C GLY A 175 -14.12 7.27 1.43
N ASN A 176 -15.41 7.04 1.74
CA ASN A 176 -16.31 6.18 0.97
C ASN A 176 -17.64 6.89 0.69
N LEU A 177 -18.21 6.70 -0.50
CA LEU A 177 -19.48 7.34 -0.87
C LEU A 177 -20.70 6.78 -0.09
N GLY A 178 -20.60 5.56 0.44
CA GLY A 178 -21.66 4.93 1.25
C GLY A 178 -22.86 4.42 0.45
N LYS A 179 -22.81 4.51 -0.86
CA LYS A 179 -23.80 3.97 -1.81
C LYS A 179 -23.16 3.68 -3.17
N THR A 180 -23.84 2.91 -4.00
CA THR A 180 -23.50 2.78 -5.40
C THR A 180 -24.10 3.93 -6.20
N ILE A 181 -23.36 4.37 -7.21
CA ILE A 181 -23.82 5.35 -8.20
C ILE A 181 -23.59 4.82 -9.60
N GLU A 182 -24.38 5.31 -10.57
CA GLU A 182 -24.11 5.06 -11.97
C GLU A 182 -23.07 6.04 -12.48
N ILE A 183 -22.05 5.53 -13.15
CA ILE A 183 -20.99 6.31 -13.79
C ILE A 183 -20.83 5.87 -15.24
N THR A 184 -20.43 6.81 -16.10
CA THR A 184 -20.22 6.57 -17.53
C THR A 184 -18.77 6.95 -17.88
N PRO A 185 -17.87 5.99 -18.13
CA PRO A 185 -16.54 6.28 -18.62
C PRO A 185 -16.57 6.96 -19.99
N LYS A 186 -15.53 7.73 -20.31
CA LYS A 186 -15.42 8.44 -21.60
C LYS A 186 -15.61 7.52 -22.82
N ASN A 187 -15.16 6.29 -22.73
CA ASN A 187 -15.21 5.29 -23.82
C ASN A 187 -15.80 3.97 -23.30
N GLY A 188 -17.01 3.98 -22.76
CA GLY A 188 -17.65 2.77 -22.25
C GLY A 188 -19.10 2.97 -21.85
N ASP A 189 -19.79 1.87 -21.60
CA ASP A 189 -21.18 1.86 -21.15
C ASP A 189 -21.32 2.27 -19.68
N PRO A 190 -22.47 2.84 -19.29
CA PRO A 190 -22.78 3.12 -17.90
C PRO A 190 -22.73 1.85 -17.04
N PHE A 191 -22.28 1.98 -15.80
CA PHE A 191 -22.32 0.89 -14.83
C PHE A 191 -22.44 1.42 -13.39
N ALA A 192 -23.01 0.58 -12.52
CA ALA A 192 -23.05 0.85 -11.10
C ALA A 192 -21.66 0.68 -10.45
N ALA A 193 -21.24 1.64 -9.65
CA ALA A 193 -19.93 1.65 -9.02
C ALA A 193 -19.99 2.08 -7.55
N TYR A 194 -19.10 1.49 -6.76
CA TYR A 194 -18.67 2.05 -5.48
C TYR A 194 -17.60 3.10 -5.75
N VAL A 195 -17.62 4.20 -4.99
CA VAL A 195 -16.62 5.27 -5.11
C VAL A 195 -15.98 5.51 -3.76
N SER A 196 -14.65 5.55 -3.75
CA SER A 196 -13.85 5.84 -2.56
C SER A 196 -12.72 6.83 -2.91
N ILE A 197 -12.18 7.49 -1.89
CA ILE A 197 -10.98 8.32 -2.01
C ILE A 197 -9.76 7.47 -1.64
N ASP A 198 -8.73 7.51 -2.48
CA ASP A 198 -7.41 6.99 -2.13
C ASP A 198 -6.78 7.92 -1.07
N PRO A 199 -6.55 7.45 0.17
CA PRO A 199 -6.10 8.33 1.26
C PRO A 199 -4.67 8.85 1.07
N GLN A 200 -3.88 8.24 0.16
CA GLN A 200 -2.51 8.67 -0.11
C GLN A 200 -2.43 9.72 -1.23
N THR A 201 -3.34 9.68 -2.20
CA THR A 201 -3.26 10.56 -3.38
C THR A 201 -4.43 11.53 -3.51
N ASN A 202 -5.45 11.41 -2.67
CA ASN A 202 -6.73 12.14 -2.80
C ASN A 202 -7.45 11.88 -4.15
N GLU A 203 -7.11 10.76 -4.82
CA GLU A 203 -7.75 10.37 -6.07
C GLU A 203 -9.09 9.69 -5.81
N LEU A 204 -10.10 10.00 -6.61
CA LEU A 204 -11.36 9.25 -6.63
C LEU A 204 -11.16 7.92 -7.36
N ILE A 205 -11.54 6.84 -6.72
CA ILE A 205 -11.44 5.48 -7.27
C ILE A 205 -12.84 4.91 -7.41
N ALA A 206 -13.17 4.42 -8.61
CA ALA A 206 -14.40 3.69 -8.87
C ALA A 206 -14.13 2.20 -8.98
N LEU A 207 -15.00 1.40 -8.39
CA LEU A 207 -15.00 -0.05 -8.46
C LEU A 207 -16.37 -0.53 -8.93
N ARG A 208 -16.42 -1.24 -10.06
CA ARG A 208 -17.67 -1.81 -10.59
C ARG A 208 -18.34 -2.69 -9.56
N ALA A 209 -19.63 -2.44 -9.31
CA ALA A 209 -20.40 -3.20 -8.31
C ALA A 209 -20.55 -4.68 -8.68
N ASP A 210 -20.67 -4.98 -9.98
CA ASP A 210 -20.80 -6.34 -10.52
C ASP A 210 -19.51 -7.18 -10.40
N ARG A 211 -18.37 -6.55 -10.09
CA ARG A 211 -17.06 -7.24 -9.90
C ARG A 211 -16.70 -7.47 -8.44
N VAL A 212 -17.52 -7.02 -7.50
CA VAL A 212 -17.27 -7.20 -6.07
C VAL A 212 -18.00 -8.45 -5.59
N ASN A 213 -17.24 -9.43 -5.14
CA ASN A 213 -17.82 -10.58 -4.47
C ASN A 213 -18.00 -10.30 -2.98
N ILE A 214 -19.25 -10.21 -2.54
CA ILE A 214 -19.62 -10.05 -1.13
C ILE A 214 -20.06 -11.41 -0.60
N PRO A 215 -19.26 -12.07 0.27
CA PRO A 215 -19.64 -13.37 0.81
C PRO A 215 -20.77 -13.20 1.84
N LYS A 216 -21.68 -14.18 1.90
CA LYS A 216 -22.73 -14.22 2.93
C LYS A 216 -22.20 -14.55 4.32
N GLU A 217 -21.03 -15.15 4.40
CA GLU A 217 -20.33 -15.43 5.66
C GLU A 217 -18.99 -14.70 5.70
N ILE A 218 -18.74 -13.94 6.77
CA ILE A 218 -17.52 -13.18 6.96
C ILE A 218 -16.95 -13.47 8.35
N LYS A 219 -15.74 -14.02 8.40
CA LYS A 219 -15.03 -14.32 9.66
C LYS A 219 -15.83 -15.14 10.66
N GLY A 220 -16.59 -16.14 10.16
CA GLY A 220 -17.40 -17.06 10.98
C GLY A 220 -18.78 -16.50 11.37
N VAL A 221 -19.17 -15.34 10.82
CA VAL A 221 -20.50 -14.77 11.02
C VAL A 221 -21.28 -14.78 9.71
N THR A 222 -22.44 -15.41 9.71
CA THR A 222 -23.40 -15.32 8.61
C THR A 222 -24.12 -13.98 8.69
N LEU A 223 -24.05 -13.20 7.61
CA LEU A 223 -24.72 -11.92 7.50
C LEU A 223 -26.24 -12.10 7.41
N SER A 224 -27.01 -11.28 8.11
CA SER A 224 -28.45 -11.19 7.86
C SER A 224 -28.73 -10.62 6.47
N ASP A 225 -29.92 -10.85 5.93
CA ASP A 225 -30.31 -10.32 4.61
C ASP A 225 -30.21 -8.77 4.58
N ALA A 226 -30.55 -8.10 5.67
CA ALA A 226 -30.42 -6.66 5.78
C ALA A 226 -28.95 -6.20 5.75
N GLN A 227 -28.06 -6.92 6.44
CA GLN A 227 -26.61 -6.63 6.44
C GLN A 227 -26.01 -6.88 5.05
N TYR A 228 -26.34 -8.00 4.44
CA TYR A 228 -25.88 -8.33 3.09
C TYR A 228 -26.34 -7.29 2.07
N LYS A 229 -27.63 -6.96 2.09
CA LYS A 229 -28.20 -5.91 1.20
C LYS A 229 -27.52 -4.55 1.42
N GLY A 230 -27.30 -4.17 2.67
CA GLY A 230 -26.60 -2.92 3.00
C GLY A 230 -25.19 -2.87 2.41
N LEU A 231 -24.41 -3.95 2.50
CA LEU A 231 -23.07 -4.03 1.89
C LEU A 231 -23.12 -3.96 0.35
N VAL A 232 -24.08 -4.64 -0.27
CA VAL A 232 -24.28 -4.58 -1.74
C VAL A 232 -24.63 -3.16 -2.19
N GLU A 233 -25.40 -2.43 -1.40
CA GLU A 233 -25.74 -1.03 -1.65
C GLU A 233 -24.57 -0.07 -1.35
N GLY A 234 -23.46 -0.54 -0.75
CA GLY A 234 -22.28 0.26 -0.40
C GLY A 234 -22.33 0.90 0.99
N LYS A 235 -23.36 0.57 1.78
CA LYS A 235 -23.55 1.12 3.13
C LYS A 235 -22.55 0.54 4.12
N ALA A 236 -22.24 1.30 5.14
CA ALA A 236 -21.50 0.83 6.31
C ALA A 236 -22.42 -0.02 7.18
N VAL A 237 -22.00 -1.26 7.49
CA VAL A 237 -22.81 -2.27 8.17
C VAL A 237 -22.06 -2.81 9.38
N LYS A 238 -22.64 -2.67 10.59
CA LYS A 238 -22.06 -3.23 11.80
C LYS A 238 -22.25 -4.73 11.87
N VAL A 239 -21.17 -5.47 12.13
CA VAL A 239 -21.14 -6.92 12.30
C VAL A 239 -20.41 -7.23 13.60
N GLU A 240 -21.03 -8.04 14.43
CA GLU A 240 -20.52 -8.39 15.76
C GLU A 240 -20.16 -9.88 15.81
N GLY A 241 -19.27 -10.25 16.75
CA GLY A 241 -18.92 -11.66 16.99
C GLY A 241 -18.02 -12.31 15.94
N MET A 242 -17.40 -11.54 15.07
CA MET A 242 -16.44 -12.08 14.09
C MET A 242 -15.20 -12.66 14.77
N THR A 243 -14.58 -13.66 14.16
CA THR A 243 -13.41 -14.36 14.73
C THR A 243 -12.15 -13.99 13.97
N ALA A 244 -11.16 -13.46 14.68
CA ALA A 244 -9.83 -13.16 14.15
C ALA A 244 -9.02 -14.45 13.93
N LYS A 245 -7.94 -14.38 13.14
CA LYS A 245 -7.00 -15.50 12.95
C LYS A 245 -6.41 -16.03 14.26
N SER A 246 -6.35 -15.19 15.29
CA SER A 246 -5.88 -15.56 16.65
C SER A 246 -6.96 -16.27 17.49
N GLY A 247 -8.16 -16.51 16.97
CA GLY A 247 -9.31 -17.08 17.70
C GLY A 247 -10.07 -16.07 18.58
N LYS A 248 -9.61 -14.81 18.66
CA LYS A 248 -10.31 -13.79 19.45
C LYS A 248 -11.52 -13.25 18.71
N SER A 249 -12.64 -13.08 19.44
CA SER A 249 -13.83 -12.41 18.91
C SER A 249 -13.60 -10.90 18.79
N PHE A 250 -14.17 -10.28 17.75
CA PHE A 250 -14.14 -8.85 17.52
C PHE A 250 -15.38 -8.36 16.76
N ASN A 251 -15.65 -7.07 16.89
CA ASN A 251 -16.72 -6.37 16.17
C ASN A 251 -16.08 -5.32 15.25
N ALA A 252 -16.68 -5.13 14.08
CA ALA A 252 -16.28 -4.06 13.16
C ALA A 252 -17.47 -3.61 12.32
N THR A 253 -17.37 -2.40 11.80
CA THR A 253 -18.23 -1.94 10.70
C THR A 253 -17.60 -2.36 9.38
N LEU A 254 -18.36 -3.04 8.54
CA LEU A 254 -17.95 -3.49 7.22
C LEU A 254 -18.49 -2.51 6.18
N GLN A 255 -17.70 -2.20 5.17
CA GLN A 255 -18.12 -1.40 4.02
C GLN A 255 -17.30 -1.79 2.78
N VAL A 256 -17.90 -1.70 1.60
CA VAL A 256 -17.14 -1.86 0.35
C VAL A 256 -16.30 -0.61 0.12
N ASN A 257 -15.00 -0.81 -0.08
CA ASN A 257 -14.04 0.25 -0.38
C ASN A 257 -13.45 0.03 -1.78
N ALA A 258 -13.60 1.00 -2.65
CA ALA A 258 -13.17 0.90 -4.05
C ALA A 258 -11.63 0.89 -4.18
N GLU A 259 -10.90 1.62 -3.34
CA GLU A 259 -9.43 1.63 -3.34
C GLU A 259 -8.88 0.27 -2.91
N LYS A 260 -9.48 -0.36 -1.89
CA LYS A 260 -9.10 -1.69 -1.39
C LYS A 260 -9.65 -2.84 -2.25
N LYS A 261 -10.46 -2.53 -3.24
CA LYS A 261 -11.11 -3.48 -4.17
C LYS A 261 -11.91 -4.58 -3.45
N GLY A 262 -12.56 -4.24 -2.32
CA GLY A 262 -13.30 -5.22 -1.52
C GLY A 262 -13.85 -4.65 -0.22
N ILE A 263 -14.19 -5.56 0.71
CA ILE A 263 -14.74 -5.19 2.02
C ILE A 263 -13.63 -4.68 2.94
N GLU A 264 -13.82 -3.48 3.44
CA GLU A 264 -13.01 -2.87 4.50
C GLU A 264 -13.60 -3.17 5.87
N PHE A 265 -12.73 -3.42 6.85
CA PHE A 265 -13.08 -3.54 8.27
C PHE A 265 -12.73 -2.23 8.98
N ILE A 266 -13.76 -1.52 9.43
CA ILE A 266 -13.64 -0.25 10.14
C ILE A 266 -13.86 -0.53 11.63
N PHE A 267 -12.81 -0.33 12.42
CA PHE A 267 -12.84 -0.54 13.87
C PHE A 267 -13.23 0.75 14.59
N GLU A 268 -14.16 0.63 15.53
CA GLU A 268 -14.52 1.75 16.42
C GLU A 268 -13.38 2.02 17.43
N ASN A 269 -12.27 2.60 16.97
CA ASN A 269 -11.29 3.14 17.89
C ASN A 269 -11.73 4.55 18.30
N LYS A 270 -11.98 4.77 19.58
CA LYS A 270 -12.33 6.09 20.14
C LYS A 270 -11.25 7.17 19.89
N GLN A 271 -10.11 6.82 19.33
CA GLN A 271 -9.01 7.72 18.96
C GLN A 271 -8.89 8.00 17.44
N GLY A 272 -9.40 7.13 16.57
CA GLY A 272 -9.13 7.21 15.12
C GLY A 272 -9.88 8.30 14.34
N LEU A 273 -10.94 8.88 14.89
CA LEU A 273 -11.64 10.01 14.25
C LEU A 273 -10.88 11.33 14.36
N LYS A 274 -10.00 11.47 15.38
CA LYS A 274 -9.14 12.67 15.53
C LYS A 274 -7.87 12.60 14.67
N GLU A 275 -7.33 11.40 14.39
CA GLU A 275 -6.10 11.25 13.63
C GLU A 275 -6.29 11.42 12.12
N ARG A 276 -7.44 11.05 11.54
CA ARG A 276 -7.73 11.30 10.11
C ARG A 276 -7.82 12.78 9.76
N GLN A 277 -8.32 13.63 10.68
CA GLN A 277 -8.36 15.08 10.47
C GLN A 277 -7.00 15.76 10.73
N GLN A 278 -6.10 15.13 11.51
CA GLN A 278 -4.77 15.69 11.80
C GLN A 278 -3.71 15.32 10.76
N HIS A 279 -3.85 14.21 10.04
CA HIS A 279 -2.89 13.85 8.97
C HIS A 279 -2.99 14.73 7.73
N THR A 280 -4.13 15.39 7.51
CA THR A 280 -4.29 16.36 6.40
C THR A 280 -3.77 17.76 6.76
N GLN A 281 -3.50 18.03 8.05
CA GLN A 281 -3.04 19.36 8.51
C GLN A 281 -1.62 19.40 9.09
N GLN A 282 -0.88 18.29 9.14
CA GLN A 282 0.46 18.26 9.75
C GLN A 282 1.53 17.60 8.85
N GLN A 283 1.49 17.83 7.55
CA GLN A 283 2.71 17.76 6.76
C GLN A 283 3.26 19.19 6.63
N GLY A 284 3.82 19.70 7.72
CA GLY A 284 4.70 20.86 7.68
C GLY A 284 5.89 20.59 6.73
N ALA A 285 6.52 21.65 6.23
CA ALA A 285 7.64 21.58 5.31
C ALA A 285 8.65 20.50 5.73
N PRO A 286 9.21 19.74 4.77
CA PRO A 286 10.12 18.65 5.05
C PRO A 286 11.31 19.13 5.88
N ARG A 287 11.83 18.30 6.78
CA ARG A 287 13.01 18.62 7.56
C ARG A 287 14.29 18.73 6.72
N LYS A 288 14.33 18.09 5.56
CA LYS A 288 15.45 18.13 4.62
C LYS A 288 14.92 18.42 3.21
N LEU A 289 15.57 19.36 2.54
CA LEU A 289 15.35 19.68 1.14
C LEU A 289 16.68 19.51 0.39
N CYS A 290 16.71 18.70 -0.67
CA CYS A 290 17.91 18.41 -1.46
C CYS A 290 19.12 17.95 -0.62
N GLY A 291 18.88 17.19 0.47
CA GLY A 291 19.93 16.68 1.36
C GLY A 291 20.39 17.66 2.45
N LEU A 292 19.94 18.91 2.43
CA LEU A 292 20.25 19.93 3.44
C LEU A 292 19.15 19.99 4.51
N GLU A 293 19.52 20.08 5.77
CA GLU A 293 18.57 20.30 6.87
C GLU A 293 18.06 21.74 6.84
N LEU A 294 16.73 21.88 6.84
CA LEU A 294 16.07 23.17 6.90
C LEU A 294 15.95 23.64 8.35
N SER A 295 16.31 24.89 8.60
CA SER A 295 16.05 25.56 9.88
C SER A 295 14.55 25.74 10.10
N ASP A 296 14.13 25.95 11.36
CA ASP A 296 12.72 26.14 11.68
C ASP A 296 12.12 27.36 10.95
N LYS A 297 12.88 28.45 10.79
CA LYS A 297 12.47 29.62 10.02
C LYS A 297 12.26 29.34 8.52
N GLN A 298 13.10 28.49 7.95
CA GLN A 298 12.96 28.09 6.54
C GLN A 298 11.76 27.17 6.34
N ARG A 299 11.49 26.28 7.30
CA ARG A 299 10.30 25.43 7.28
C ARG A 299 9.03 26.25 7.41
N GLU A 300 8.98 27.21 8.34
CA GLU A 300 7.84 28.14 8.50
C GLU A 300 7.58 28.98 7.25
N ALA A 301 8.67 29.41 6.55
CA ALA A 301 8.54 30.12 5.29
C ALA A 301 7.94 29.26 4.19
N LEU A 302 8.35 27.98 4.08
CA LEU A 302 7.79 27.01 3.13
C LEU A 302 6.33 26.69 3.45
N ASP A 303 6.01 26.47 4.73
CA ASP A 303 4.64 26.21 5.17
C ASP A 303 3.71 27.39 4.87
N SER A 304 4.24 28.62 4.91
CA SER A 304 3.50 29.84 4.55
C SER A 304 3.51 30.16 3.04
N GLY A 305 4.10 29.29 2.20
CA GLY A 305 4.18 29.47 0.74
C GLY A 305 5.17 30.57 0.29
N ARG A 306 6.11 30.96 1.16
CA ARG A 306 7.15 31.92 0.82
C ARG A 306 8.37 31.24 0.20
N THR A 307 9.02 31.95 -0.72
CA THR A 307 10.25 31.50 -1.38
C THR A 307 11.42 31.55 -0.40
N LEU A 308 12.26 30.52 -0.38
CA LEU A 308 13.53 30.53 0.34
C LEU A 308 14.58 31.19 -0.56
N TYR A 309 15.28 32.18 -0.04
CA TYR A 309 16.46 32.81 -0.67
C TYR A 309 17.72 32.31 0.03
#